data_cc807472a86ef1aba4c05eaa9fe8783c
#
_entry.id   cc807472a86ef1aba4c05eaa9fe8783c
#
_cell.length_a   1.000
_cell.length_b   1.000
_cell.length_c   1.000
_cell.angle_alpha   90.00
_cell.angle_beta   90.00
_cell.angle_gamma   90.00
#
_symmetry.space_group_name_H-M   'P 1'
#
loop_
_entity.id
_entity.type
_entity.pdbx_description
1 polymer ?
#
loop_
_entity_poly.entity_id
_entity_poly.type
_entity_poly.pdbx_seq_one_letter_code
_entity_poly.pdbx_strand_id
1 'polypeptide(L)'
;MYKALDLAIKKQEDVLGGYVIRDKSYSNYMANAIWEIFLQDMKDNYPNAYNSYKNGGGSELKEGRYPPKMASFGSSSRFIYNLSKDFPGFQFETQFSTYVGGKSNLDGFFNSIDCCTCIEAKCREPYYPTSHFGEKRKNVYYNLLKFITDQNIGLQFDCTETEDNKISIKTYSDDLPIEYFDIIQLVCHFCGIANKLLRNEINKNVRFIYLIYNPKELPETCFKKGMKEEIVNRYNLTLNQMNSIDMNELFKTILNYFDPEKKTQYNFEFIKSDQNDFLLNK
;
A
#
# COMPACT_ATOMS: atom_id res chain seq x y z
N MET A 1 -0.57 -4.08 -21.34
CA MET A 1 0.13 -4.53 -20.12
C MET A 1 -0.64 -4.18 -18.85
N TYR A 2 -1.04 -2.94 -18.58
CA TYR A 2 -1.69 -2.45 -17.35
C TYR A 2 -2.88 -3.29 -16.81
N LYS A 3 -3.53 -4.10 -17.63
CA LYS A 3 -4.69 -4.90 -17.23
C LYS A 3 -4.41 -6.39 -17.16
N ALA A 4 -3.16 -6.83 -17.30
CA ALA A 4 -2.88 -8.25 -17.42
C ALA A 4 -3.06 -9.01 -16.11
N LEU A 5 -2.58 -8.45 -15.01
CA LEU A 5 -2.76 -9.04 -13.68
C LEU A 5 -4.24 -8.99 -13.27
N ASP A 6 -4.91 -7.85 -13.45
CA ASP A 6 -6.33 -7.70 -13.15
C ASP A 6 -7.18 -8.75 -13.87
N LEU A 7 -6.86 -8.99 -15.15
CA LEU A 7 -7.55 -10.00 -15.95
C LEU A 7 -7.21 -11.43 -15.52
N ALA A 8 -6.01 -11.67 -15.01
CA ALA A 8 -5.61 -12.97 -14.47
C ALA A 8 -6.32 -13.26 -13.15
N ILE A 9 -6.38 -12.29 -12.23
CA ILE A 9 -7.13 -12.40 -10.98
C ILE A 9 -8.62 -12.63 -11.29
N LYS A 10 -9.20 -11.87 -12.22
CA LYS A 10 -10.58 -12.06 -12.66
C LYS A 10 -10.83 -13.48 -13.14
N LYS A 11 -9.95 -14.03 -13.99
CA LYS A 11 -10.10 -15.41 -14.47
C LYS A 11 -10.04 -16.44 -13.35
N GLN A 12 -9.17 -16.24 -12.38
CA GLN A 12 -9.06 -17.10 -11.20
C GLN A 12 -10.36 -17.06 -10.39
N GLU A 13 -10.93 -15.90 -10.17
CA GLU A 13 -12.19 -15.74 -9.45
C GLU A 13 -13.38 -16.31 -10.25
N ASP A 14 -13.39 -16.16 -11.57
CA ASP A 14 -14.42 -16.72 -12.44
C ASP A 14 -14.44 -18.26 -12.37
N VAL A 15 -13.28 -18.91 -12.26
CA VAL A 15 -13.15 -20.37 -12.08
C VAL A 15 -13.69 -20.82 -10.71
N LEU A 16 -13.62 -19.95 -9.69
CA LEU A 16 -14.10 -20.23 -8.35
C LEU A 16 -15.60 -19.97 -8.16
N GLY A 17 -16.34 -19.61 -9.23
CA GLY A 17 -17.81 -19.42 -9.21
C GLY A 17 -18.26 -17.98 -9.37
N GLY A 18 -17.38 -17.07 -9.77
CA GLY A 18 -17.71 -15.68 -10.07
C GLY A 18 -18.45 -15.51 -11.41
N TYR A 19 -19.45 -14.65 -11.44
CA TYR A 19 -20.23 -14.37 -12.65
C TYR A 19 -19.47 -13.45 -13.61
N VAL A 20 -19.34 -13.88 -14.87
CA VAL A 20 -18.75 -13.07 -15.95
C VAL A 20 -19.86 -12.34 -16.70
N ILE A 21 -19.89 -11.01 -16.62
CA ILE A 21 -20.62 -10.19 -17.59
C ILE A 21 -19.59 -9.48 -18.47
N ARG A 22 -19.70 -9.69 -19.78
CA ARG A 22 -18.80 -9.16 -20.79
C ARG A 22 -19.12 -7.71 -21.13
N ASP A 23 -18.73 -6.77 -20.27
CA ASP A 23 -18.61 -5.39 -20.72
C ASP A 23 -17.14 -5.18 -21.21
N LYS A 24 -17.00 -4.99 -22.52
CA LYS A 24 -15.69 -4.85 -23.15
C LYS A 24 -14.93 -3.59 -22.71
N SER A 25 -15.63 -2.55 -22.27
CA SER A 25 -15.03 -1.26 -21.89
C SER A 25 -14.38 -1.30 -20.49
N TYR A 26 -14.90 -2.16 -19.59
CA TYR A 26 -14.43 -2.29 -18.20
C TYR A 26 -14.04 -3.73 -17.85
N SER A 27 -13.30 -4.39 -18.75
CA SER A 27 -12.95 -5.81 -18.62
C SER A 27 -12.17 -6.20 -17.36
N ASN A 28 -11.53 -5.22 -16.70
CA ASN A 28 -10.76 -5.42 -15.46
C ASN A 28 -11.53 -5.02 -14.19
N TYR A 29 -12.83 -4.72 -14.30
CA TYR A 29 -13.71 -4.40 -13.19
C TYR A 29 -14.81 -5.44 -13.06
N MET A 30 -15.40 -5.53 -11.85
CA MET A 30 -16.67 -6.23 -11.67
C MET A 30 -17.72 -5.66 -12.59
N ALA A 31 -18.60 -6.49 -13.11
CA ALA A 31 -19.81 -6.02 -13.74
C ALA A 31 -20.71 -5.28 -12.73
N ASN A 32 -21.49 -4.30 -13.20
CA ASN A 32 -22.31 -3.48 -12.29
C ASN A 32 -23.22 -4.31 -11.37
N ALA A 33 -23.87 -5.35 -11.89
CA ALA A 33 -24.73 -6.22 -11.07
C ALA A 33 -23.95 -6.97 -9.98
N ILE A 34 -22.73 -7.42 -10.26
CA ILE A 34 -21.86 -8.08 -9.27
C ILE A 34 -21.35 -7.07 -8.25
N TRP A 35 -20.99 -5.85 -8.70
CA TRP A 35 -20.61 -4.77 -7.81
C TRP A 35 -21.72 -4.40 -6.83
N GLU A 36 -22.97 -4.30 -7.28
CA GLU A 36 -24.11 -3.99 -6.41
C GLU A 36 -24.33 -5.09 -5.34
N ILE A 37 -24.20 -6.36 -5.72
CA ILE A 37 -24.26 -7.49 -4.77
C ILE A 37 -23.12 -7.41 -3.76
N PHE A 38 -21.89 -7.18 -4.21
CA PHE A 38 -20.72 -7.03 -3.35
C PHE A 38 -20.86 -5.85 -2.38
N LEU A 39 -21.33 -4.71 -2.90
CA LEU A 39 -21.56 -3.51 -2.10
C LEU A 39 -22.67 -3.71 -1.06
N GLN A 40 -23.74 -4.43 -1.43
CA GLN A 40 -24.83 -4.74 -0.50
C GLN A 40 -24.36 -5.70 0.60
N ASP A 41 -23.61 -6.76 0.23
CA ASP A 41 -22.98 -7.65 1.23
C ASP A 41 -22.08 -6.90 2.21
N MET A 42 -21.27 -5.97 1.71
CA MET A 42 -20.42 -5.14 2.57
C MET A 42 -21.24 -4.26 3.51
N LYS A 43 -22.36 -3.66 3.04
CA LYS A 43 -23.25 -2.84 3.87
C LYS A 43 -23.92 -3.65 4.98
N ASP A 44 -24.40 -4.84 4.64
CA ASP A 44 -25.22 -5.65 5.54
C ASP A 44 -24.35 -6.40 6.57
N ASN A 45 -23.24 -6.97 6.13
CA ASN A 45 -22.42 -7.86 6.94
C ASN A 45 -21.14 -7.18 7.51
N TYR A 46 -20.64 -6.10 6.87
CA TYR A 46 -19.39 -5.42 7.23
C TYR A 46 -19.56 -3.88 7.28
N PRO A 47 -20.52 -3.34 8.05
CA PRO A 47 -20.86 -1.91 8.03
C PRO A 47 -19.68 -1.01 8.42
N ASN A 48 -18.77 -1.47 9.28
CA ASN A 48 -17.57 -0.72 9.64
C ASN A 48 -16.62 -0.55 8.44
N ALA A 49 -16.39 -1.62 7.68
CA ALA A 49 -15.59 -1.56 6.45
C ALA A 49 -16.25 -0.63 5.42
N TYR A 50 -17.57 -0.80 5.19
CA TYR A 50 -18.31 0.08 4.29
C TYR A 50 -18.15 1.56 4.65
N ASN A 51 -18.35 1.92 5.92
CA ASN A 51 -18.23 3.29 6.38
C ASN A 51 -16.78 3.82 6.25
N SER A 52 -15.78 2.99 6.52
CA SER A 52 -14.37 3.36 6.35
C SER A 52 -14.05 3.68 4.88
N TYR A 53 -14.43 2.82 3.95
CA TYR A 53 -14.20 3.05 2.52
C TYR A 53 -15.05 4.18 1.93
N LYS A 54 -16.28 4.37 2.44
CA LYS A 54 -17.14 5.47 2.02
C LYS A 54 -16.58 6.84 2.42
N ASN A 55 -16.04 6.93 3.63
CA ASN A 55 -15.54 8.18 4.23
C ASN A 55 -14.03 8.36 4.08
N GLY A 56 -13.31 7.34 3.61
CA GLY A 56 -11.87 7.35 3.42
C GLY A 56 -11.40 8.32 2.34
N GLY A 57 -10.14 8.74 2.44
CA GLY A 57 -9.56 9.71 1.49
C GLY A 57 -9.38 9.18 0.06
N GLY A 58 -9.39 7.84 -0.12
CA GLY A 58 -9.19 7.17 -1.40
C GLY A 58 -10.36 7.27 -2.39
N SER A 59 -11.57 7.60 -1.91
CA SER A 59 -12.81 7.61 -2.71
C SER A 59 -13.11 6.23 -3.35
N GLU A 60 -12.86 5.17 -2.60
CA GLU A 60 -12.91 3.78 -3.07
C GLU A 60 -14.30 3.35 -3.54
N LEU A 61 -15.34 3.79 -2.80
CA LEU A 61 -16.76 3.48 -3.06
C LEU A 61 -17.51 4.65 -3.69
N LYS A 62 -16.88 5.56 -4.40
CA LYS A 62 -17.48 6.82 -4.85
C LYS A 62 -18.84 6.60 -5.53
N GLU A 63 -19.91 7.01 -4.84
CA GLU A 63 -21.28 6.94 -5.34
C GLU A 63 -21.44 7.80 -6.61
N GLY A 64 -22.25 7.30 -7.55
CA GLY A 64 -22.51 7.99 -8.84
C GLY A 64 -21.36 7.89 -9.86
N ARG A 65 -20.27 7.22 -9.57
CA ARG A 65 -19.18 6.95 -10.51
C ARG A 65 -19.00 5.44 -10.67
N TYR A 66 -19.31 4.93 -11.84
CA TYR A 66 -18.99 3.55 -12.22
C TYR A 66 -17.90 3.56 -13.30
N PRO A 67 -16.88 2.71 -13.19
CA PRO A 67 -16.61 1.80 -12.09
C PRO A 67 -15.94 2.50 -10.90
N PRO A 68 -16.36 2.23 -9.65
CA PRO A 68 -15.62 2.64 -8.46
C PRO A 68 -14.24 1.98 -8.41
N LYS A 69 -13.29 2.57 -7.71
CA LYS A 69 -11.92 2.01 -7.66
C LYS A 69 -11.91 0.59 -7.09
N MET A 70 -12.64 0.35 -6.01
CA MET A 70 -12.70 -0.95 -5.34
C MET A 70 -13.36 -2.05 -6.18
N ALA A 71 -14.13 -1.69 -7.22
CA ALA A 71 -14.65 -2.65 -8.19
C ALA A 71 -13.59 -3.23 -9.13
N SER A 72 -12.37 -2.68 -9.17
CA SER A 72 -11.25 -3.23 -9.94
C SER A 72 -10.74 -4.52 -9.30
N PHE A 73 -10.45 -5.55 -10.12
CA PHE A 73 -9.81 -6.77 -9.66
C PHE A 73 -8.39 -6.57 -9.14
N GLY A 74 -7.71 -5.51 -9.54
CA GLY A 74 -6.39 -5.12 -9.06
C GLY A 74 -6.42 -4.02 -7.99
N SER A 75 -7.55 -3.80 -7.31
CA SER A 75 -7.65 -2.83 -6.21
C SER A 75 -6.98 -3.36 -4.95
N SER A 76 -6.05 -2.59 -4.38
CA SER A 76 -5.43 -2.89 -3.08
C SER A 76 -6.45 -2.86 -1.95
N SER A 77 -7.40 -1.92 -1.97
CA SER A 77 -8.49 -1.85 -0.98
C SER A 77 -9.38 -3.10 -1.03
N ARG A 78 -9.72 -3.61 -2.22
CA ARG A 78 -10.45 -4.87 -2.36
C ARG A 78 -9.61 -6.05 -1.90
N PHE A 79 -8.34 -6.06 -2.21
CA PHE A 79 -7.41 -7.11 -1.82
C PHE A 79 -7.34 -7.24 -0.30
N ILE A 80 -7.07 -6.16 0.43
CA ILE A 80 -7.02 -6.19 1.89
C ILE A 80 -8.39 -6.48 2.52
N TYR A 81 -9.49 -5.96 1.95
CA TYR A 81 -10.84 -6.26 2.40
C TYR A 81 -11.12 -7.76 2.38
N ASN A 82 -10.85 -8.42 1.26
CA ASN A 82 -11.09 -9.87 1.12
C ASN A 82 -10.28 -10.70 2.11
N LEU A 83 -9.07 -10.25 2.47
CA LEU A 83 -8.23 -10.94 3.42
C LEU A 83 -8.60 -10.69 4.89
N SER A 84 -9.22 -9.55 5.20
CA SER A 84 -9.32 -9.07 6.59
C SER A 84 -10.74 -8.75 7.06
N LYS A 85 -11.75 -8.83 6.21
CA LYS A 85 -13.14 -8.48 6.56
C LYS A 85 -13.68 -9.25 7.78
N ASP A 86 -13.28 -10.51 7.92
CA ASP A 86 -13.70 -11.38 9.01
C ASP A 86 -12.80 -11.28 10.26
N PHE A 87 -11.81 -10.37 10.26
CA PHE A 87 -10.88 -10.21 11.37
C PHE A 87 -11.45 -9.23 12.42
N PRO A 88 -11.78 -9.66 13.64
CA PRO A 88 -12.37 -8.79 14.66
C PRO A 88 -11.46 -7.63 15.02
N GLY A 89 -12.01 -6.41 15.02
CA GLY A 89 -11.26 -5.18 15.37
C GLY A 89 -10.36 -4.63 14.28
N PHE A 90 -10.37 -5.21 13.08
CA PHE A 90 -9.65 -4.66 11.94
C PHE A 90 -10.29 -3.34 11.47
N GLN A 91 -9.45 -2.34 11.22
CA GLN A 91 -9.86 -1.02 10.74
C GLN A 91 -9.31 -0.80 9.33
N PHE A 92 -10.18 -0.41 8.41
CA PHE A 92 -9.82 -0.09 7.02
C PHE A 92 -9.62 1.41 6.84
N GLU A 93 -8.82 1.82 5.86
CA GLU A 93 -8.61 3.23 5.48
C GLU A 93 -8.26 4.13 6.67
N THR A 94 -7.36 3.67 7.54
CA THR A 94 -7.02 4.39 8.77
C THR A 94 -6.08 5.55 8.48
N GLN A 95 -6.46 6.75 8.94
CA GLN A 95 -5.71 7.97 8.72
C GLN A 95 -4.87 8.37 9.92
N PHE A 96 -3.58 8.57 9.71
CA PHE A 96 -2.66 9.16 10.68
C PHE A 96 -2.19 10.53 10.21
N SER A 97 -2.31 11.55 11.06
CA SER A 97 -1.71 12.85 10.77
C SER A 97 -0.19 12.73 10.80
N THR A 98 0.51 13.33 9.83
CA THR A 98 1.96 13.34 9.80
C THR A 98 2.53 14.58 10.51
N TYR A 99 3.76 14.48 11.00
CA TYR A 99 4.45 15.61 11.63
C TYR A 99 4.74 16.76 10.65
N VAL A 100 4.94 16.43 9.40
CA VAL A 100 5.27 17.40 8.34
C VAL A 100 4.04 18.02 7.68
N GLY A 101 2.86 17.72 8.21
CA GLY A 101 1.57 18.16 7.66
C GLY A 101 0.98 17.16 6.64
N GLY A 102 -0.33 17.10 6.63
CA GLY A 102 -1.08 16.13 5.84
C GLY A 102 -1.45 14.87 6.62
N LYS A 103 -1.90 13.87 5.89
CA LYS A 103 -2.33 12.59 6.45
C LYS A 103 -1.73 11.44 5.66
N SER A 104 -1.38 10.38 6.34
CA SER A 104 -1.04 9.08 5.79
C SER A 104 -2.28 8.19 5.87
N ASN A 105 -2.66 7.55 4.79
CA ASN A 105 -3.80 6.64 4.72
C ASN A 105 -3.26 5.21 4.65
N LEU A 106 -3.40 4.46 5.74
CA LEU A 106 -3.09 3.04 5.79
C LEU A 106 -4.27 2.24 5.24
N ASP A 107 -4.03 1.25 4.42
CA ASP A 107 -5.09 0.35 3.93
C ASP A 107 -5.71 -0.46 5.07
N GLY A 108 -4.92 -0.81 6.10
CA GLY A 108 -5.39 -1.52 7.27
C GLY A 108 -4.66 -1.14 8.56
N PHE A 109 -5.39 -1.27 9.67
CA PHE A 109 -4.84 -1.08 11.01
C PHE A 109 -5.49 -2.06 12.00
N PHE A 110 -4.67 -2.67 12.84
CA PHE A 110 -5.12 -3.54 13.89
C PHE A 110 -4.38 -3.26 15.19
N ASN A 111 -5.13 -3.06 16.28
CA ASN A 111 -4.57 -2.73 17.58
C ASN A 111 -4.81 -3.89 18.55
N SER A 112 -3.80 -4.74 18.77
CA SER A 112 -3.82 -5.80 19.77
C SER A 112 -3.31 -5.32 21.14
N ILE A 113 -3.28 -6.20 22.13
CA ILE A 113 -2.78 -5.88 23.49
C ILE A 113 -1.31 -5.45 23.44
N ASP A 114 -0.47 -6.18 22.70
CA ASP A 114 0.99 -6.03 22.74
C ASP A 114 1.56 -5.26 21.56
N CYS A 115 0.80 -5.12 20.48
CA CYS A 115 1.30 -4.58 19.22
C CYS A 115 0.23 -3.80 18.44
N CYS A 116 0.64 -2.72 17.79
CA CYS A 116 -0.12 -2.06 16.74
C CYS A 116 0.39 -2.53 15.38
N THR A 117 -0.49 -3.10 14.57
CA THR A 117 -0.16 -3.52 13.20
C THR A 117 -0.71 -2.52 12.19
N CYS A 118 0.17 -1.90 11.43
CA CYS A 118 -0.13 -1.01 10.33
C CYS A 118 0.07 -1.77 9.01
N ILE A 119 -0.84 -1.64 8.06
CA ILE A 119 -0.79 -2.41 6.82
C ILE A 119 -0.94 -1.48 5.62
N GLU A 120 -0.04 -1.62 4.68
CA GLU A 120 -0.13 -1.07 3.34
C GLU A 120 -0.21 -2.23 2.35
N ALA A 121 -1.25 -2.25 1.53
CA ALA A 121 -1.50 -3.33 0.57
C ALA A 121 -1.26 -2.85 -0.86
N LYS A 122 -0.55 -3.65 -1.64
CA LYS A 122 -0.29 -3.40 -3.05
C LYS A 122 -0.71 -4.61 -3.88
N CYS A 123 -1.65 -4.41 -4.79
CA CYS A 123 -2.10 -5.46 -5.67
C CYS A 123 -1.40 -5.40 -7.03
N ARG A 124 -1.55 -4.32 -7.78
CA ARG A 124 -0.98 -4.18 -9.14
C ARG A 124 0.16 -3.20 -9.25
N GLU A 125 0.28 -2.26 -8.32
CA GLU A 125 1.26 -1.16 -8.36
C GLU A 125 2.70 -1.68 -8.51
N PRO A 126 3.12 -2.76 -7.81
CA PRO A 126 4.47 -3.30 -7.92
C PRO A 126 4.85 -3.81 -9.30
N TYR A 127 3.88 -4.00 -10.20
CA TYR A 127 4.12 -4.55 -11.54
C TYR A 127 4.28 -3.51 -12.62
N TYR A 128 4.18 -2.25 -12.25
CA TYR A 128 4.33 -1.13 -13.18
C TYR A 128 5.36 -0.18 -12.61
N PRO A 129 6.28 0.33 -13.48
CA PRO A 129 7.17 1.40 -13.04
C PRO A 129 6.30 2.50 -12.44
N THR A 130 6.55 2.84 -11.19
CA THR A 130 5.80 3.89 -10.56
C THR A 130 6.16 5.19 -11.28
N SER A 131 5.15 5.95 -11.69
CA SER A 131 5.33 7.31 -12.21
C SER A 131 5.89 8.28 -11.13
N HIS A 132 6.22 7.73 -9.97
CA HIS A 132 6.73 8.44 -8.81
C HIS A 132 8.17 8.92 -8.97
N PHE A 133 8.90 8.39 -9.95
CA PHE A 133 10.17 8.95 -10.36
C PHE A 133 9.94 10.35 -10.94
N GLY A 134 10.22 11.37 -10.14
CA GLY A 134 9.90 12.76 -10.47
C GLY A 134 8.50 13.22 -10.05
N GLU A 135 7.81 12.49 -9.15
CA GLU A 135 6.52 12.93 -8.61
C GLU A 135 6.66 14.25 -7.85
N LYS A 136 5.76 15.18 -8.14
CA LYS A 136 5.69 16.46 -7.43
C LYS A 136 4.99 16.27 -6.10
N ARG A 137 5.72 16.36 -5.00
CA ARG A 137 5.21 16.35 -3.62
C ARG A 137 5.23 17.76 -3.02
N LYS A 138 4.51 17.93 -1.91
CA LYS A 138 4.58 19.16 -1.13
C LYS A 138 5.99 19.34 -0.57
N ASN A 139 6.49 20.57 -0.55
CA ASN A 139 7.82 20.92 -0.05
C ASN A 139 8.06 20.56 1.43
N VAL A 140 6.99 20.28 2.17
CA VAL A 140 7.06 19.88 3.60
C VAL A 140 7.94 18.65 3.87
N TYR A 141 8.15 17.80 2.88
CA TYR A 141 9.01 16.61 3.00
C TYR A 141 10.48 16.88 2.68
N TYR A 142 10.82 18.02 2.08
CA TYR A 142 12.15 18.32 1.57
C TYR A 142 13.26 18.13 2.62
N ASN A 143 13.10 18.78 3.78
CA ASN A 143 14.11 18.73 4.85
C ASN A 143 14.26 17.32 5.45
N LEU A 144 13.15 16.58 5.58
CA LEU A 144 13.17 15.20 6.06
C LEU A 144 13.92 14.29 5.08
N LEU A 145 13.59 14.38 3.77
CA LEU A 145 14.22 13.55 2.76
C LEU A 145 15.72 13.84 2.62
N LYS A 146 16.09 15.11 2.70
CA LYS A 146 17.50 15.52 2.77
C LYS A 146 18.18 14.95 4.01
N PHE A 147 17.56 15.07 5.18
CA PHE A 147 18.09 14.49 6.41
C PHE A 147 18.33 12.98 6.30
N ILE A 148 17.34 12.23 5.71
CA ILE A 148 17.48 10.78 5.50
C ILE A 148 18.67 10.48 4.58
N THR A 149 18.82 11.23 3.49
CA THR A 149 19.97 11.08 2.56
C THR A 149 21.30 11.32 3.29
N ASP A 150 21.39 12.34 4.13
CA ASP A 150 22.60 12.72 4.87
C ASP A 150 22.99 11.66 5.94
N GLN A 151 22.07 10.77 6.36
CA GLN A 151 22.37 9.68 7.31
C GLN A 151 23.09 8.49 6.65
N ASN A 152 23.20 8.46 5.33
CA ASN A 152 23.93 7.43 4.58
C ASN A 152 23.48 5.99 4.90
N ILE A 153 22.16 5.77 4.99
CA ILE A 153 21.55 4.46 5.27
C ILE A 153 21.30 3.63 3.98
N GLY A 154 22.03 3.90 2.89
CA GLY A 154 21.85 3.25 1.60
C GLY A 154 20.64 3.77 0.80
N LEU A 155 19.94 4.80 1.28
CA LEU A 155 18.77 5.40 0.63
C LEU A 155 19.05 6.88 0.35
N GLN A 156 18.85 7.29 -0.90
CA GLN A 156 19.12 8.66 -1.35
C GLN A 156 17.88 9.24 -2.02
N PHE A 157 17.59 10.50 -1.73
CA PHE A 157 16.54 11.30 -2.35
C PHE A 157 17.14 12.51 -3.04
N ASP A 158 17.08 12.49 -4.37
CA ASP A 158 17.42 13.66 -5.19
C ASP A 158 16.16 14.50 -5.34
N CYS A 159 16.10 15.61 -4.61
CA CYS A 159 14.97 16.50 -4.52
C CYS A 159 15.26 17.81 -5.26
N THR A 160 14.44 18.13 -6.27
CA THR A 160 14.52 19.39 -7.01
C THR A 160 13.25 20.21 -6.76
N GLU A 161 13.40 21.44 -6.30
CA GLU A 161 12.26 22.36 -6.15
C GLU A 161 11.67 22.73 -7.50
N THR A 162 10.35 22.84 -7.56
CA THR A 162 9.60 23.26 -8.74
C THR A 162 8.89 24.60 -8.50
N GLU A 163 8.52 25.29 -9.56
CA GLU A 163 7.89 26.63 -9.51
C GLU A 163 6.58 26.71 -8.71
N ASP A 164 5.92 25.57 -8.45
CA ASP A 164 4.61 25.48 -7.77
C ASP A 164 4.73 25.12 -6.26
N ASN A 165 5.83 25.41 -5.59
CA ASN A 165 6.11 25.02 -4.21
C ASN A 165 6.01 23.49 -3.99
N LYS A 166 6.36 22.72 -4.99
CA LYS A 166 6.46 21.28 -4.94
C LYS A 166 7.91 20.85 -5.14
N ILE A 167 8.18 19.61 -4.80
CA ILE A 167 9.47 18.99 -5.08
C ILE A 167 9.27 17.83 -6.05
N SER A 168 10.15 17.73 -7.02
CA SER A 168 10.33 16.52 -7.82
C SER A 168 11.34 15.64 -7.11
N ILE A 169 11.01 14.37 -6.91
CA ILE A 169 11.80 13.44 -6.10
C ILE A 169 12.23 12.26 -6.99
N LYS A 170 13.52 11.99 -7.00
CA LYS A 170 14.06 10.74 -7.53
C LYS A 170 14.65 9.97 -6.36
N THR A 171 14.46 8.66 -6.33
CA THR A 171 14.88 7.84 -5.21
C THR A 171 15.84 6.76 -5.69
N TYR A 172 16.89 6.54 -4.94
CA TYR A 172 17.93 5.56 -5.23
C TYR A 172 18.20 4.72 -3.98
N SER A 173 18.55 3.43 -4.20
CA SER A 173 19.14 2.56 -3.20
C SER A 173 20.45 2.03 -3.78
N ASP A 174 21.57 2.24 -3.06
CA ASP A 174 22.92 1.88 -3.52
C ASP A 174 23.20 2.36 -4.97
N ASP A 175 22.89 3.62 -5.25
CA ASP A 175 23.00 4.30 -6.55
C ASP A 175 22.09 3.74 -7.67
N LEU A 176 21.22 2.77 -7.38
CA LEU A 176 20.25 2.22 -8.34
C LEU A 176 18.87 2.88 -8.15
N PRO A 177 18.21 3.30 -9.25
CA PRO A 177 16.89 3.93 -9.15
C PRO A 177 15.85 2.96 -8.61
N ILE A 178 14.99 3.46 -7.69
CA ILE A 178 13.83 2.72 -7.18
C ILE A 178 12.63 3.04 -8.07
N GLU A 179 12.20 2.08 -8.88
CA GLU A 179 11.15 2.28 -9.89
C GLU A 179 9.84 1.54 -9.59
N TYR A 180 9.90 0.41 -8.87
CA TYR A 180 8.76 -0.50 -8.66
C TYR A 180 8.20 -0.45 -7.24
N PHE A 181 8.73 0.42 -6.40
CA PHE A 181 8.37 0.53 -5.01
C PHE A 181 8.16 2.00 -4.61
N ASP A 182 6.97 2.34 -4.08
CA ASP A 182 6.68 3.71 -3.62
C ASP A 182 7.25 3.96 -2.22
N ILE A 183 8.56 4.20 -2.17
CA ILE A 183 9.26 4.53 -0.92
C ILE A 183 8.78 5.85 -0.32
N ILE A 184 8.33 6.81 -1.13
CA ILE A 184 7.83 8.10 -0.63
C ILE A 184 6.52 7.91 0.12
N GLN A 185 5.62 7.06 -0.37
CA GLN A 185 4.41 6.72 0.36
C GLN A 185 4.76 6.05 1.69
N LEU A 186 5.75 5.15 1.69
CA LEU A 186 6.20 4.51 2.92
C LEU A 186 6.78 5.51 3.92
N VAL A 187 7.60 6.46 3.49
CA VAL A 187 8.07 7.58 4.34
C VAL A 187 6.89 8.35 4.93
N CYS A 188 5.84 8.62 4.14
CA CYS A 188 4.63 9.26 4.65
C CYS A 188 3.94 8.43 5.74
N HIS A 189 3.84 7.10 5.57
CA HIS A 189 3.28 6.21 6.58
C HIS A 189 4.13 6.20 7.85
N PHE A 190 5.43 6.12 7.71
CA PHE A 190 6.35 6.16 8.85
C PHE A 190 6.28 7.49 9.61
N CYS A 191 6.12 8.62 8.92
CA CYS A 191 5.86 9.91 9.56
C CYS A 191 4.53 9.93 10.34
N GLY A 192 3.49 9.30 9.84
CA GLY A 192 2.20 9.18 10.52
C GLY A 192 2.31 8.34 11.80
N ILE A 193 3.00 7.20 11.71
CA ILE A 193 3.26 6.31 12.86
C ILE A 193 4.15 7.02 13.90
N ALA A 194 5.23 7.65 13.46
CA ALA A 194 6.13 8.42 14.33
C ALA A 194 5.36 9.51 15.10
N ASN A 195 4.47 10.24 14.43
CA ASN A 195 3.64 11.24 15.09
C ASN A 195 2.74 10.65 16.19
N LYS A 196 2.15 9.47 15.95
CA LYS A 196 1.34 8.76 16.96
C LYS A 196 2.17 8.32 18.17
N LEU A 197 3.37 7.79 17.95
CA LEU A 197 4.29 7.38 19.00
C LEU A 197 4.74 8.57 19.84
N LEU A 198 5.17 9.66 19.19
CA LEU A 198 5.68 10.85 19.87
C LEU A 198 4.62 11.59 20.69
N ARG A 199 3.35 11.46 20.30
CA ARG A 199 2.19 11.97 21.07
C ARG A 199 1.70 11.00 22.15
N ASN A 200 2.36 9.85 22.33
CA ASN A 200 1.93 8.78 23.22
C ASN A 200 0.50 8.24 22.92
N GLU A 201 0.04 8.39 21.68
CA GLU A 201 -1.23 7.81 21.21
C GLU A 201 -1.06 6.32 20.87
N ILE A 202 0.16 5.88 20.62
CA ILE A 202 0.60 4.49 20.58
C ILE A 202 1.74 4.35 21.60
N ASN A 203 1.63 3.40 22.52
CA ASN A 203 2.62 3.13 23.60
C ASN A 203 3.03 1.66 23.64
N LYS A 204 3.06 0.99 22.52
CA LYS A 204 3.38 -0.44 22.36
C LYS A 204 4.23 -0.65 21.09
N ASN A 205 4.68 -1.89 20.90
CA ASN A 205 5.40 -2.28 19.72
C ASN A 205 4.59 -1.96 18.46
N VAL A 206 5.26 -1.61 17.38
CA VAL A 206 4.65 -1.35 16.08
C VAL A 206 5.15 -2.35 15.06
N ARG A 207 4.24 -2.99 14.38
CA ARG A 207 4.50 -3.83 13.22
C ARG A 207 3.95 -3.13 11.98
N PHE A 208 4.76 -3.03 10.95
CA PHE A 208 4.33 -2.54 9.64
C PHE A 208 4.39 -3.68 8.63
N ILE A 209 3.24 -4.03 8.08
CA ILE A 209 3.15 -5.08 7.05
C ILE A 209 2.98 -4.39 5.70
N TYR A 210 3.93 -4.63 4.80
CA TYR A 210 3.79 -4.29 3.39
C TYR A 210 3.32 -5.54 2.64
N LEU A 211 2.03 -5.56 2.35
CA LEU A 211 1.33 -6.70 1.78
C LEU A 211 1.29 -6.59 0.26
N ILE A 212 1.95 -7.51 -0.46
CA ILE A 212 2.02 -7.51 -1.91
C ILE A 212 1.30 -8.73 -2.47
N TYR A 213 0.41 -8.53 -3.44
CA TYR A 213 -0.21 -9.64 -4.14
C TYR A 213 0.84 -10.46 -4.89
N ASN A 214 0.94 -11.76 -4.59
CA ASN A 214 1.91 -12.67 -5.23
C ASN A 214 1.30 -13.29 -6.50
N PRO A 215 1.76 -12.92 -7.70
CA PRO A 215 1.22 -13.43 -8.95
C PRO A 215 1.66 -14.87 -9.29
N LYS A 216 2.64 -15.42 -8.56
CA LYS A 216 3.15 -16.78 -8.79
C LYS A 216 2.08 -17.84 -8.59
N GLU A 217 1.14 -17.57 -7.65
CA GLU A 217 0.05 -18.46 -7.29
C GLU A 217 -1.03 -18.57 -8.40
N LEU A 218 -1.10 -17.62 -9.32
CA LEU A 218 -2.06 -17.67 -10.41
C LEU A 218 -1.64 -18.70 -11.46
N PRO A 219 -2.55 -19.59 -11.92
CA PRO A 219 -2.27 -20.53 -12.99
C PRO A 219 -1.81 -19.85 -14.29
N GLU A 220 -0.91 -20.47 -15.04
CA GLU A 220 -0.45 -19.97 -16.34
C GLU A 220 -1.60 -19.68 -17.30
N THR A 221 -2.65 -20.50 -17.23
CA THR A 221 -3.86 -20.38 -18.05
C THR A 221 -4.63 -19.08 -17.83
N CYS A 222 -4.41 -18.40 -16.71
CA CYS A 222 -5.03 -17.09 -16.43
C CYS A 222 -4.40 -15.97 -17.24
N PHE A 223 -3.18 -16.13 -17.72
CA PHE A 223 -2.42 -15.11 -18.45
C PHE A 223 -2.48 -15.30 -19.96
N LYS A 224 -2.12 -14.27 -20.70
CA LYS A 224 -1.71 -14.40 -22.09
C LYS A 224 -0.29 -15.00 -22.11
N LYS A 225 0.01 -15.75 -23.17
CA LYS A 225 1.32 -16.41 -23.33
C LYS A 225 2.50 -15.45 -23.05
N GLY A 226 3.41 -15.84 -22.17
CA GLY A 226 4.60 -15.09 -21.78
C GLY A 226 4.39 -13.94 -20.79
N MET A 227 3.14 -13.59 -20.45
CA MET A 227 2.87 -12.46 -19.55
C MET A 227 3.04 -12.79 -18.07
N LYS A 228 2.85 -14.05 -17.69
CA LYS A 228 3.06 -14.46 -16.29
C LYS A 228 4.53 -14.26 -15.91
N GLU A 229 5.45 -14.74 -16.73
CA GLU A 229 6.88 -14.60 -16.48
C GLU A 229 7.30 -13.13 -16.31
N GLU A 230 6.81 -12.24 -17.18
CA GLU A 230 7.11 -10.81 -17.09
C GLU A 230 6.58 -10.20 -15.78
N ILE A 231 5.35 -10.54 -15.38
CA ILE A 231 4.75 -10.04 -14.13
C ILE A 231 5.51 -10.59 -12.91
N VAL A 232 5.87 -11.88 -12.91
CA VAL A 232 6.65 -12.51 -11.84
C VAL A 232 8.05 -11.88 -11.75
N ASN A 233 8.69 -11.58 -12.86
CA ASN A 233 9.99 -10.89 -12.87
C ASN A 233 9.89 -9.50 -12.22
N ARG A 234 8.85 -8.75 -12.51
CA ARG A 234 8.61 -7.43 -11.86
C ARG A 234 8.31 -7.55 -10.38
N TYR A 235 7.55 -8.55 -9.96
CA TYR A 235 7.35 -8.87 -8.55
C TYR A 235 8.68 -9.12 -7.84
N ASN A 236 9.55 -9.92 -8.44
CA ASN A 236 10.87 -10.18 -7.88
C ASN A 236 11.75 -8.91 -7.83
N LEU A 237 11.70 -8.05 -8.86
CA LEU A 237 12.38 -6.75 -8.85
C LEU A 237 11.90 -5.85 -7.71
N THR A 238 10.59 -5.78 -7.49
CA THR A 238 10.02 -5.03 -6.35
C THR A 238 10.56 -5.55 -5.02
N LEU A 239 10.54 -6.88 -4.82
CA LEU A 239 11.07 -7.49 -3.60
C LEU A 239 12.57 -7.21 -3.42
N ASN A 240 13.36 -7.27 -4.50
CA ASN A 240 14.78 -6.96 -4.46
C ASN A 240 15.04 -5.51 -4.07
N GLN A 241 14.30 -4.55 -4.64
CA GLN A 241 14.40 -3.13 -4.27
C GLN A 241 14.01 -2.91 -2.81
N MET A 242 12.99 -3.61 -2.31
CA MET A 242 12.64 -3.53 -0.88
C MET A 242 13.70 -4.17 0.02
N ASN A 243 14.40 -5.21 -0.46
CA ASN A 243 15.45 -5.89 0.32
C ASN A 243 16.75 -5.07 0.41
N SER A 244 17.00 -4.17 -0.54
CA SER A 244 18.18 -3.30 -0.51
C SER A 244 18.06 -2.16 0.51
N ILE A 245 16.88 -2.00 1.16
CA ILE A 245 16.64 -0.93 2.12
C ILE A 245 16.38 -1.53 3.51
N ASP A 246 17.13 -1.08 4.52
CA ASP A 246 16.80 -1.38 5.92
C ASP A 246 15.64 -0.49 6.39
N MET A 247 14.43 -1.03 6.30
CA MET A 247 13.20 -0.33 6.66
C MET A 247 13.10 -0.01 8.15
N ASN A 248 13.72 -0.83 9.01
CA ASN A 248 13.75 -0.57 10.44
C ASN A 248 14.69 0.63 10.73
N GLU A 249 15.83 0.70 10.05
CA GLU A 249 16.73 1.83 10.18
C GLU A 249 16.15 3.11 9.58
N LEU A 250 15.44 3.01 8.44
CA LEU A 250 14.69 4.13 7.87
C LEU A 250 13.67 4.69 8.87
N PHE A 251 12.91 3.81 9.53
CA PHE A 251 11.94 4.26 10.54
C PHE A 251 12.59 4.93 11.75
N LYS A 252 13.68 4.37 12.27
CA LYS A 252 14.48 4.97 13.35
C LYS A 252 15.06 6.33 12.95
N THR A 253 15.50 6.45 11.71
CA THR A 253 16.01 7.71 11.16
C THR A 253 14.92 8.78 11.14
N ILE A 254 13.70 8.42 10.75
CA ILE A 254 12.54 9.33 10.76
C ILE A 254 12.16 9.73 12.20
N LEU A 255 12.14 8.79 13.14
CA LEU A 255 11.93 9.10 14.56
C LEU A 255 12.99 10.04 15.09
N ASN A 256 14.26 9.79 14.77
CA ASN A 256 15.39 10.63 15.19
C ASN A 256 15.32 12.06 14.63
N TYR A 257 14.78 12.24 13.44
CA TYR A 257 14.55 13.57 12.86
C TYR A 257 13.57 14.40 13.69
N PHE A 258 12.52 13.77 14.21
CA PHE A 258 11.49 14.47 14.98
C PHE A 258 11.79 14.57 16.47
N ASP A 259 12.39 13.53 17.06
CA ASP A 259 12.74 13.49 18.49
C ASP A 259 13.94 12.54 18.74
N PRO A 260 15.16 13.05 18.79
CA PRO A 260 16.37 12.24 18.99
C PRO A 260 16.39 11.47 20.33
N GLU A 261 15.68 11.94 21.35
CA GLU A 261 15.66 11.30 22.68
C GLU A 261 14.77 10.06 22.71
N LYS A 262 13.72 10.00 21.88
CA LYS A 262 12.73 8.93 21.89
C LYS A 262 13.04 7.75 20.95
N LYS A 263 14.04 7.85 20.09
CA LYS A 263 14.34 6.85 19.04
C LYS A 263 14.52 5.42 19.54
N THR A 264 14.94 5.23 20.80
CA THR A 264 15.23 3.91 21.40
C THR A 264 14.10 3.33 22.22
N GLN A 265 12.99 4.06 22.40
CA GLN A 265 11.90 3.65 23.30
C GLN A 265 10.89 2.70 22.64
N TYR A 266 10.92 2.56 21.29
CA TYR A 266 9.92 1.82 20.56
C TYR A 266 10.52 0.70 19.71
N ASN A 267 9.92 -0.49 19.80
CA ASN A 267 10.23 -1.56 18.89
C ASN A 267 9.37 -1.42 17.63
N PHE A 268 10.04 -1.38 16.49
CA PHE A 268 9.42 -1.35 15.18
C PHE A 268 9.90 -2.55 14.38
N GLU A 269 8.95 -3.23 13.73
CA GLU A 269 9.21 -4.39 12.88
C GLU A 269 8.57 -4.17 11.52
N PHE A 270 9.36 -4.21 10.45
CA PHE A 270 8.87 -4.17 9.08
C PHE A 270 8.80 -5.58 8.50
N ILE A 271 7.63 -5.97 8.01
CA ILE A 271 7.36 -7.30 7.45
C ILE A 271 6.90 -7.14 5.99
N LYS A 272 7.55 -7.87 5.10
CA LYS A 272 7.04 -8.13 3.74
C LYS A 272 6.19 -9.39 3.80
N SER A 273 4.98 -9.30 3.29
CA SER A 273 4.03 -10.41 3.29
C SER A 273 3.32 -10.53 1.95
N ASP A 274 2.86 -11.70 1.62
CA ASP A 274 1.91 -11.91 0.52
C ASP A 274 0.56 -12.46 1.06
N GLN A 275 -0.38 -12.73 0.17
CA GLN A 275 -1.70 -13.21 0.56
C GLN A 275 -1.67 -14.53 1.34
N ASN A 276 -0.69 -15.40 1.08
CA ASN A 276 -0.60 -16.71 1.74
C ASN A 276 -0.02 -16.55 3.13
N ASP A 277 1.10 -15.83 3.26
CA ASP A 277 1.77 -15.57 4.53
C ASP A 277 0.87 -14.77 5.48
N PHE A 278 0.12 -13.80 4.95
CA PHE A 278 -0.81 -12.99 5.74
C PHE A 278 -1.92 -13.82 6.38
N LEU A 279 -2.44 -14.82 5.67
CA LEU A 279 -3.48 -15.73 6.18
C LEU A 279 -2.95 -16.72 7.23
N LEU A 280 -1.67 -17.12 7.14
CA LEU A 280 -1.04 -18.05 8.07
C LEU A 280 -0.66 -17.42 9.42
N ASN A 281 -0.54 -16.10 9.47
CA ASN A 281 -0.16 -15.34 10.68
C ASN A 281 -1.37 -14.74 11.43
N LYS A 282 -2.56 -15.32 11.25
CA LYS A 282 -3.79 -14.95 11.94
C LYS A 282 -3.87 -15.49 13.36
#